data_3ac888895252c51f91611a2e2a0cccfe
#
_entry.id   3ac888895252c51f91611a2e2a0cccfe
#
_cell.length_a   1.000
_cell.length_b   1.000
_cell.length_c   1.000
_cell.angle_alpha   90.00
_cell.angle_beta   90.00
_cell.angle_gamma   90.00
#
_symmetry.space_group_name_H-M   'P 1'
#
loop_
_entity.id
_entity.type
_entity.pdbx_description
1 polymer ?
#
loop_
_entity_poly.entity_id
_entity_poly.type
_entity_poly.pdbx_seq_one_letter_code
_entity_poly.pdbx_strand_id
1 'polypeptide(L)'
;SACNAQPYHFTVCRGQAAKAVVAGVTGMGMNKFTAQAPVLIVISERSYNKTAALGSRVTKVDYRSIDIGIAAAYLTAEATAQGLSTCIIGWLDDAKLRAACGLNQPVRLVIALGYAKEGDPLREKKRRDMGELVDYR
;
A
#
# COMPACT_ATOMS: atom_id res chain seq x y z
N SER A 1 5.73 12.36 -7.61
CA SER A 1 6.48 11.22 -8.17
C SER A 1 7.66 11.71 -9.02
N ALA A 2 8.71 10.91 -9.11
CA ALA A 2 9.89 11.22 -9.88
C ALA A 2 9.51 11.55 -11.35
N CYS A 3 9.87 12.75 -11.83
CA CYS A 3 9.52 13.25 -13.16
C CYS A 3 8.02 13.08 -13.51
N ASN A 4 7.14 13.19 -12.53
CA ASN A 4 5.70 12.97 -12.66
C ASN A 4 5.34 11.63 -13.33
N ALA A 5 6.14 10.60 -13.11
CA ALA A 5 5.98 9.29 -13.77
C ALA A 5 4.75 8.51 -13.26
N GLN A 6 4.31 8.75 -12.03
CA GLN A 6 3.18 8.07 -11.39
C GLN A 6 3.22 6.54 -11.61
N PRO A 7 4.32 5.86 -11.18
CA PRO A 7 4.60 4.47 -11.55
C PRO A 7 3.80 3.47 -10.72
N TYR A 8 2.52 3.77 -10.48
CA TYR A 8 1.60 2.98 -9.69
C TYR A 8 0.21 2.92 -10.32
N HIS A 9 -0.52 1.88 -9.96
CA HIS A 9 -1.92 1.69 -10.34
C HIS A 9 -2.71 1.18 -9.14
N PHE A 10 -3.91 1.71 -8.94
CA PHE A 10 -4.81 1.33 -7.87
C PHE A 10 -5.95 0.49 -8.43
N THR A 11 -6.14 -0.71 -7.88
CA THR A 11 -7.32 -1.55 -8.14
C THR A 11 -8.17 -1.59 -6.88
N VAL A 12 -9.33 -0.98 -6.94
CA VAL A 12 -10.27 -0.91 -5.80
C VAL A 12 -11.20 -2.13 -5.85
N CYS A 13 -11.04 -3.03 -4.90
CA CYS A 13 -11.79 -4.28 -4.81
C CYS A 13 -12.86 -4.20 -3.73
N ARG A 14 -14.11 -4.54 -4.09
CA ARG A 14 -15.28 -4.62 -3.20
C ARG A 14 -16.03 -5.93 -3.41
N GLY A 15 -16.82 -6.36 -2.43
CA GLY A 15 -17.64 -7.57 -2.54
C GLY A 15 -16.84 -8.82 -2.86
N GLN A 16 -17.15 -9.52 -3.93
CA GLN A 16 -16.46 -10.76 -4.33
C GLN A 16 -14.99 -10.51 -4.74
N ALA A 17 -14.70 -9.38 -5.38
CA ALA A 17 -13.32 -9.01 -5.70
C ALA A 17 -12.47 -8.81 -4.45
N ALA A 18 -13.01 -8.18 -3.40
CA ALA A 18 -12.30 -8.06 -2.12
C ALA A 18 -12.06 -9.44 -1.49
N LYS A 19 -13.03 -10.34 -1.50
CA LYS A 19 -12.87 -11.72 -1.00
C LYS A 19 -11.74 -12.48 -1.72
N ALA A 20 -11.62 -12.30 -3.03
CA ALA A 20 -10.52 -12.90 -3.81
C ALA A 20 -9.15 -12.36 -3.40
N VAL A 21 -9.05 -11.07 -3.09
CA VAL A 21 -7.82 -10.42 -2.62
C VAL A 21 -7.40 -10.90 -1.22
N VAL A 22 -8.36 -11.22 -0.33
CA VAL A 22 -8.08 -11.71 1.04
C VAL A 22 -7.15 -12.92 1.01
N ALA A 23 -7.35 -13.86 0.08
CA ALA A 23 -6.52 -15.06 -0.03
C ALA A 23 -5.04 -14.74 -0.34
N GLY A 24 -4.76 -13.62 -0.99
CA GLY A 24 -3.41 -13.15 -1.31
C GLY A 24 -2.69 -12.44 -0.16
N VAL A 25 -3.39 -12.06 0.90
CA VAL A 25 -2.80 -11.33 2.04
C VAL A 25 -2.84 -12.11 3.36
N THR A 26 -3.56 -13.23 3.44
CA THR A 26 -3.72 -14.03 4.66
C THR A 26 -2.78 -15.23 4.77
N GLY A 27 -1.76 -15.30 3.92
CA GLY A 27 -0.75 -16.36 3.96
C GLY A 27 -0.11 -16.51 5.35
N MET A 28 0.17 -17.76 5.76
CA MET A 28 0.72 -18.10 7.07
C MET A 28 -0.10 -17.57 8.27
N GLY A 29 -1.40 -17.38 8.09
CA GLY A 29 -2.29 -16.89 9.15
C GLY A 29 -2.20 -15.39 9.44
N MET A 30 -1.42 -14.64 8.66
CA MET A 30 -1.29 -13.18 8.80
C MET A 30 -2.54 -12.47 8.28
N ASN A 31 -2.74 -11.24 8.73
CA ASN A 31 -3.73 -10.29 8.20
C ASN A 31 -5.18 -10.81 8.11
N LYS A 32 -5.60 -11.75 8.98
CA LYS A 32 -6.95 -12.35 8.96
C LYS A 32 -8.08 -11.31 9.06
N PHE A 33 -7.81 -10.15 9.67
CA PHE A 33 -8.77 -9.06 9.80
C PHE A 33 -9.24 -8.51 8.44
N THR A 34 -8.46 -8.71 7.38
CA THR A 34 -8.81 -8.22 6.03
C THR A 34 -10.09 -8.83 5.48
N ALA A 35 -10.50 -10.00 5.98
CA ALA A 35 -11.78 -10.62 5.63
C ALA A 35 -12.99 -9.77 6.07
N GLN A 36 -12.80 -8.85 7.02
CA GLN A 36 -13.84 -7.95 7.52
C GLN A 36 -13.81 -6.58 6.82
N ALA A 37 -12.75 -6.27 6.09
CA ALA A 37 -12.62 -4.99 5.40
C ALA A 37 -13.56 -4.96 4.17
N PRO A 38 -14.45 -3.95 4.06
CA PRO A 38 -15.39 -3.85 2.95
C PRO A 38 -14.70 -3.51 1.63
N VAL A 39 -13.51 -2.88 1.71
CA VAL A 39 -12.73 -2.46 0.56
C VAL A 39 -11.27 -2.86 0.75
N LEU A 40 -10.68 -3.46 -0.29
CA LEU A 40 -9.25 -3.70 -0.39
C LEU A 40 -8.72 -2.98 -1.64
N ILE A 41 -7.72 -2.11 -1.45
CA ILE A 41 -7.08 -1.36 -2.53
C ILE A 41 -5.74 -2.03 -2.83
N VAL A 42 -5.62 -2.64 -3.99
CA VAL A 42 -4.39 -3.28 -4.46
C VAL A 42 -3.57 -2.25 -5.22
N ILE A 43 -2.32 -2.05 -4.82
CA ILE A 43 -1.38 -1.13 -5.46
C ILE A 43 -0.35 -1.94 -6.21
N SER A 44 -0.40 -1.86 -7.54
CA SER A 44 0.55 -2.50 -8.44
C SER A 44 1.47 -1.47 -9.11
N GLU A 45 2.58 -1.94 -9.63
CA GLU A 45 3.52 -1.12 -10.37
C GLU A 45 2.96 -0.69 -11.73
N ARG A 46 3.47 0.44 -12.22
CA ARG A 46 3.44 0.83 -13.63
C ARG A 46 4.84 1.13 -14.12
N SER A 47 5.00 1.17 -15.43
CA SER A 47 6.26 1.54 -16.05
C SER A 47 6.62 3.00 -15.73
N TYR A 48 7.90 3.28 -15.58
CA TYR A 48 8.41 4.65 -15.58
C TYR A 48 8.23 5.31 -16.95
N ASN A 49 8.14 6.64 -16.98
CA ASN A 49 8.47 7.39 -18.18
C ASN A 49 9.99 7.31 -18.48
N LYS A 50 10.40 7.70 -19.69
CA LYS A 50 11.81 7.57 -20.13
C LYS A 50 12.77 8.31 -19.21
N THR A 51 12.41 9.50 -18.75
CA THR A 51 13.26 10.34 -17.88
C THR A 51 13.45 9.73 -16.50
N ALA A 52 12.36 9.27 -15.86
CA ALA A 52 12.44 8.61 -14.56
C ALA A 52 13.19 7.27 -14.65
N ALA A 53 13.02 6.52 -15.75
CA ALA A 53 13.75 5.27 -15.99
C ALA A 53 15.26 5.50 -16.10
N LEU A 54 15.67 6.53 -16.84
CA LEU A 54 17.08 6.92 -16.96
C LEU A 54 17.63 7.35 -15.59
N GLY A 55 16.91 8.24 -14.89
CA GLY A 55 17.31 8.73 -13.57
C GLY A 55 17.48 7.58 -12.57
N SER A 56 16.51 6.67 -12.46
CA SER A 56 16.58 5.50 -11.59
C SER A 56 17.78 4.61 -11.89
N ARG A 57 18.10 4.40 -13.17
CA ARG A 57 19.27 3.61 -13.58
C ARG A 57 20.60 4.29 -13.22
N VAL A 58 20.72 5.58 -13.46
CA VAL A 58 21.95 6.35 -13.19
C VAL A 58 22.20 6.48 -11.69
N THR A 59 21.17 6.84 -10.93
CA THR A 59 21.28 7.06 -9.48
C THR A 59 21.21 5.77 -8.66
N LYS A 60 20.81 4.64 -9.27
CA LYS A 60 20.50 3.35 -8.61
C LYS A 60 19.42 3.47 -7.53
N VAL A 61 18.53 4.44 -7.64
CA VAL A 61 17.42 4.68 -6.71
C VAL A 61 16.14 4.06 -7.28
N ASP A 62 15.46 3.25 -6.49
CA ASP A 62 14.11 2.76 -6.82
C ASP A 62 13.05 3.82 -6.51
N TYR A 63 12.90 4.79 -7.41
CA TYR A 63 11.89 5.84 -7.29
C TYR A 63 10.47 5.29 -7.22
N ARG A 64 10.22 4.12 -7.82
CA ARG A 64 8.89 3.50 -7.81
C ARG A 64 8.45 3.13 -6.40
N SER A 65 9.31 2.51 -5.61
CA SER A 65 9.03 2.20 -4.21
C SER A 65 8.79 3.45 -3.39
N ILE A 66 9.58 4.51 -3.63
CA ILE A 66 9.40 5.81 -2.96
C ILE A 66 8.04 6.41 -3.34
N ASP A 67 7.72 6.47 -4.62
CA ASP A 67 6.49 7.07 -5.14
C ASP A 67 5.24 6.31 -4.66
N ILE A 68 5.30 4.96 -4.62
CA ILE A 68 4.23 4.12 -4.07
C ILE A 68 4.03 4.38 -2.57
N GLY A 69 5.12 4.50 -1.81
CA GLY A 69 5.06 4.82 -0.38
C GLY A 69 4.41 6.19 -0.12
N ILE A 70 4.78 7.21 -0.90
CA ILE A 70 4.19 8.54 -0.84
C ILE A 70 2.69 8.48 -1.16
N ALA A 71 2.31 7.81 -2.26
CA ALA A 71 0.91 7.70 -2.67
C ALA A 71 0.07 6.95 -1.63
N ALA A 72 0.61 5.87 -1.03
CA ALA A 72 -0.05 5.15 0.05
C ALA A 72 -0.23 6.01 1.30
N ALA A 73 0.77 6.83 1.67
CA ALA A 73 0.68 7.75 2.80
C ALA A 73 -0.41 8.79 2.60
N TYR A 74 -0.48 9.44 1.43
CA TYR A 74 -1.55 10.41 1.12
C TYR A 74 -2.92 9.75 1.11
N LEU A 75 -3.06 8.55 0.52
CA LEU A 75 -4.34 7.83 0.50
C LEU A 75 -4.83 7.53 1.93
N THR A 76 -3.94 7.05 2.79
CA THR A 76 -4.32 6.72 4.18
C THR A 76 -4.58 7.95 5.02
N ALA A 77 -3.87 9.07 4.78
CA ALA A 77 -4.12 10.34 5.42
C ALA A 77 -5.51 10.91 5.03
N GLU A 78 -5.83 10.89 3.74
CA GLU A 78 -7.14 11.31 3.23
C GLU A 78 -8.27 10.44 3.77
N ALA A 79 -8.09 9.11 3.79
CA ALA A 79 -9.06 8.20 4.39
C ALA A 79 -9.33 8.55 5.87
N THR A 80 -8.27 8.86 6.63
CA THR A 80 -8.40 9.28 8.04
C THR A 80 -9.15 10.60 8.16
N ALA A 81 -8.87 11.57 7.29
CA ALA A 81 -9.58 12.85 7.26
C ALA A 81 -11.10 12.67 6.99
N GLN A 82 -11.47 11.63 6.25
CA GLN A 82 -12.87 11.24 5.99
C GLN A 82 -13.47 10.33 7.08
N GLY A 83 -12.79 10.11 8.20
CA GLY A 83 -13.27 9.26 9.29
C GLY A 83 -13.16 7.76 9.02
N LEU A 84 -12.40 7.36 8.00
CA LEU A 84 -12.14 5.96 7.67
C LEU A 84 -10.86 5.47 8.34
N SER A 85 -10.79 4.16 8.57
CA SER A 85 -9.61 3.48 9.07
C SER A 85 -8.95 2.67 7.99
N THR A 86 -7.61 2.58 8.04
CA THR A 86 -6.80 1.87 7.04
C THR A 86 -5.74 1.01 7.69
N CYS A 87 -5.32 -0.02 6.96
CA CYS A 87 -4.11 -0.77 7.28
C CYS A 87 -3.34 -1.05 6.00
N ILE A 88 -2.06 -0.63 5.96
CA ILE A 88 -1.15 -0.90 4.85
C ILE A 88 -0.54 -2.30 5.07
N ILE A 89 -0.63 -3.15 4.06
CA ILE A 89 -0.23 -4.56 4.10
C ILE A 89 0.86 -4.77 3.06
N GLY A 90 2.07 -5.13 3.53
CA GLY A 90 3.19 -5.52 2.68
C GLY A 90 3.44 -7.04 2.67
N TRP A 91 2.86 -7.79 3.62
CA TRP A 91 2.91 -9.26 3.61
C TRP A 91 1.84 -9.80 2.68
N LEU A 92 2.24 -10.17 1.47
CA LEU A 92 1.32 -10.56 0.40
C LEU A 92 1.92 -11.61 -0.54
N ASP A 93 1.06 -12.34 -1.22
CA ASP A 93 1.38 -13.26 -2.31
C ASP A 93 1.08 -12.55 -3.64
N ASP A 94 2.13 -12.05 -4.29
CA ASP A 94 2.02 -11.30 -5.54
C ASP A 94 1.31 -12.10 -6.64
N ALA A 95 1.63 -13.37 -6.78
CA ALA A 95 1.06 -14.20 -7.84
C ALA A 95 -0.46 -14.38 -7.68
N LYS A 96 -0.92 -14.63 -6.44
CA LYS A 96 -2.35 -14.73 -6.15
C LYS A 96 -3.08 -13.41 -6.37
N LEU A 97 -2.49 -12.29 -5.94
CA LEU A 97 -3.10 -10.98 -6.09
C LEU A 97 -3.20 -10.58 -7.56
N ARG A 98 -2.15 -10.84 -8.35
CA ARG A 98 -2.19 -10.59 -9.79
C ARG A 98 -3.28 -11.42 -10.47
N ALA A 99 -3.38 -12.70 -10.14
CA ALA A 99 -4.43 -13.57 -10.66
C ALA A 99 -5.84 -13.08 -10.26
N ALA A 100 -6.02 -12.70 -8.98
CA ALA A 100 -7.32 -12.22 -8.47
C ALA A 100 -7.77 -10.90 -9.11
N CYS A 101 -6.84 -10.04 -9.48
CA CYS A 101 -7.12 -8.70 -10.02
C CYS A 101 -6.88 -8.57 -11.54
N GLY A 102 -6.48 -9.63 -12.23
CA GLY A 102 -6.15 -9.59 -13.67
C GLY A 102 -4.94 -8.68 -13.97
N LEU A 103 -3.95 -8.64 -13.09
CA LEU A 103 -2.80 -7.75 -13.21
C LEU A 103 -1.59 -8.46 -13.81
N ASN A 104 -0.87 -7.76 -14.68
CA ASN A 104 0.39 -8.22 -15.28
C ASN A 104 1.62 -7.67 -14.57
N GLN A 105 1.46 -6.61 -13.77
CA GLN A 105 2.55 -5.95 -13.07
C GLN A 105 2.60 -6.38 -11.59
N PRO A 106 3.78 -6.36 -10.95
CA PRO A 106 3.91 -6.73 -9.55
C PRO A 106 3.02 -5.90 -8.62
N VAL A 107 2.41 -6.55 -7.66
CA VAL A 107 1.70 -5.91 -6.55
C VAL A 107 2.70 -5.58 -5.45
N ARG A 108 2.65 -4.35 -4.94
CA ARG A 108 3.59 -3.87 -3.93
C ARG A 108 2.95 -3.72 -2.55
N LEU A 109 1.70 -3.30 -2.50
CA LEU A 109 0.96 -3.10 -1.26
C LEU A 109 -0.51 -3.42 -1.47
N VAL A 110 -1.18 -3.79 -0.37
CA VAL A 110 -2.64 -3.79 -0.28
C VAL A 110 -3.04 -2.90 0.89
N ILE A 111 -4.04 -2.05 0.70
CA ILE A 111 -4.61 -1.23 1.78
C ILE A 111 -6.00 -1.75 2.08
N ALA A 112 -6.21 -2.22 3.32
CA ALA A 112 -7.53 -2.47 3.84
C ALA A 112 -8.17 -1.13 4.26
N LEU A 113 -9.42 -0.91 3.86
CA LEU A 113 -10.13 0.34 4.09
C LEU A 113 -11.55 0.05 4.59
N GLY A 114 -11.98 0.77 5.62
CA GLY A 114 -13.32 0.66 6.20
C GLY A 114 -13.46 1.51 7.45
N TYR A 115 -14.54 1.32 8.18
CA TYR A 115 -14.71 1.93 9.49
C TYR A 115 -14.08 1.04 10.57
N ALA A 116 -13.44 1.66 11.57
CA ALA A 116 -13.00 0.93 12.75
C ALA A 116 -14.22 0.30 13.46
N LYS A 117 -14.02 -0.87 14.06
CA LYS A 117 -15.03 -1.45 14.93
C LYS A 117 -15.25 -0.52 16.13
N GLU A 118 -16.49 -0.40 16.57
CA GLU A 118 -16.80 0.35 17.78
C GLU A 118 -15.99 -0.18 18.97
N GLY A 119 -15.36 0.73 19.70
CA GLY A 119 -14.47 0.39 20.81
C GLY A 119 -13.11 -0.21 20.43
N ASP A 120 -12.74 -0.21 19.15
CA ASP A 120 -11.40 -0.67 18.74
C ASP A 120 -10.32 0.27 19.31
N PRO A 121 -9.44 -0.21 20.21
CA PRO A 121 -8.49 0.66 20.88
C PRO A 121 -7.40 1.12 19.91
N LEU A 122 -7.05 2.39 19.97
CA LEU A 122 -5.85 2.89 19.30
C LEU A 122 -4.61 2.24 19.95
N ARG A 123 -3.83 1.53 19.15
CA ARG A 123 -2.58 0.93 19.62
C ARG A 123 -1.58 2.01 20.00
N GLU A 124 -0.89 1.80 21.12
CA GLU A 124 0.24 2.62 21.48
C GLU A 124 1.28 2.67 20.34
N LYS A 125 1.73 3.86 20.03
CA LYS A 125 2.72 4.08 18.96
C LYS A 125 4.13 4.04 19.57
N LYS A 126 4.84 2.95 19.29
CA LYS A 126 6.29 2.86 19.60
C LYS A 126 7.05 3.67 18.54
N ARG A 127 7.59 4.80 18.92
CA ARG A 127 8.42 5.65 18.06
C ARG A 127 9.85 5.67 18.60
N ARG A 128 10.80 5.86 17.72
CA ARG A 128 12.18 6.16 18.11
C ARG A 128 12.26 7.56 18.66
N ASP A 129 13.23 7.80 19.51
CA ASP A 129 13.50 9.14 20.05
C ASP A 129 13.97 10.09 18.92
N MET A 130 13.67 11.38 19.09
CA MET A 130 14.05 12.39 18.10
C MET A 130 15.56 12.44 17.86
N GLY A 131 16.39 12.22 18.91
CA GLY A 131 17.83 12.18 18.80
C GLY A 131 18.38 11.00 17.97
N GLU A 132 17.57 9.94 17.73
CA GLU A 132 17.93 8.86 16.82
C GLU A 132 17.53 9.15 15.37
N LEU A 133 16.65 10.12 15.15
CA LEU A 133 16.03 10.37 13.85
C LEU A 133 16.46 11.69 13.22
N VAL A 134 16.95 12.65 14.02
CA VAL A 134 17.22 14.02 13.54
C VAL A 134 18.56 14.51 14.07
N ASP A 135 19.42 14.92 13.17
CA ASP A 135 20.63 15.68 13.43
C ASP A 135 20.45 17.13 13.00
N TYR A 136 20.78 18.07 13.89
CA TYR A 136 20.84 19.51 13.58
C TYR A 136 22.31 19.89 13.31
N ARG A 137 22.59 20.47 12.14
CA ARG A 137 23.93 20.90 11.72
C ARG A 137 23.90 22.33 11.24
#